data_bf6b1b8f6f0907514872240514f198e2
#
_entry.id   bf6b1b8f6f0907514872240514f198e2
#
_cell.length_a   1.000
_cell.length_b   1.000
_cell.length_c   1.000
_cell.angle_alpha   90.00
_cell.angle_beta   90.00
_cell.angle_gamma   90.00
#
_symmetry.space_group_name_H-M   'P 1'
#
loop_
_entity.id
_entity.type
_entity.pdbx_description
1 polymer ?
#
loop_
_entity_poly.entity_id
_entity_poly.type
_entity_poly.pdbx_seq_one_letter_code
_entity_poly.pdbx_strand_id
1 'polypeptide(L)'
;MRIGAYQFAVSNSINHNYEVIKKAIIRASADGIKLLVFPECALTGYPPRDIESSSVVDFQKLDKVYDQLQDLINENEIHVIIGTIFRKDNEYYNSAIILKPNQDKQFYHKKALWGWDRDNFCVGSESGIFEIDGCKVGVRICFEVRFPEFFRELYMDRTNINIILFYDVADIDDEERYDLIKAHIRTRAVENITHTLTVDTISPYQTAPTALYDKSGYPLIELKRNEEGLLVYDLDDFELDFGEKGRVEVSDWVTEKVV
;
A
#
# COMPACT_ATOMS: atom_id res chain seq x y z
N MET A 1 -7.25 8.07 14.19
CA MET A 1 -6.60 8.66 12.98
C MET A 1 -7.52 8.47 11.77
N ARG A 2 -7.85 9.55 11.04
CA ARG A 2 -8.65 9.46 9.82
C ARG A 2 -7.77 9.05 8.65
N ILE A 3 -8.09 7.92 8.01
CA ILE A 3 -7.29 7.33 6.93
C ILE A 3 -8.09 7.26 5.64
N GLY A 4 -7.40 7.22 4.50
CA GLY A 4 -8.01 7.05 3.19
C GLY A 4 -7.18 6.21 2.24
N ALA A 5 -7.85 5.62 1.25
CA ALA A 5 -7.24 4.94 0.12
C ALA A 5 -7.94 5.40 -1.17
N TYR A 6 -7.16 5.79 -2.17
CA TYR A 6 -7.70 6.29 -3.43
C TYR A 6 -7.38 5.33 -4.56
N GLN A 7 -8.41 4.68 -5.10
CA GLN A 7 -8.30 3.81 -6.27
C GLN A 7 -8.63 4.58 -7.55
N PHE A 8 -7.78 4.41 -8.56
CA PHE A 8 -7.95 5.03 -9.88
C PHE A 8 -7.26 4.18 -10.97
N ALA A 9 -7.56 4.47 -12.23
CA ALA A 9 -6.89 3.84 -13.35
C ALA A 9 -5.47 4.40 -13.51
N VAL A 10 -4.46 3.64 -13.09
CA VAL A 10 -3.06 3.99 -13.30
C VAL A 10 -2.75 3.98 -14.80
N SER A 11 -1.92 4.91 -15.26
CA SER A 11 -1.55 5.05 -16.66
C SER A 11 -0.03 5.11 -16.85
N ASN A 12 0.41 5.05 -18.10
CA ASN A 12 1.82 5.23 -18.50
C ASN A 12 2.33 6.67 -18.41
N SER A 13 1.51 7.61 -17.99
CA SER A 13 1.86 9.04 -17.95
C SER A 13 2.06 9.54 -16.54
N ILE A 14 3.32 9.79 -16.15
CA ILE A 14 3.67 10.40 -14.86
C ILE A 14 2.89 11.69 -14.60
N ASN A 15 2.72 12.55 -15.63
CA ASN A 15 1.97 13.80 -15.47
C ASN A 15 0.48 13.56 -15.19
N HIS A 16 -0.14 12.62 -15.92
CA HIS A 16 -1.54 12.31 -15.70
C HIS A 16 -1.76 11.74 -14.30
N ASN A 17 -0.95 10.76 -13.92
CA ASN A 17 -1.03 10.13 -12.61
C ASN A 17 -0.79 11.14 -11.48
N TYR A 18 0.20 12.03 -11.64
CA TYR A 18 0.46 13.13 -10.70
C TYR A 18 -0.76 14.05 -10.52
N GLU A 19 -1.41 14.47 -11.62
CA GLU A 19 -2.58 15.35 -11.52
C GLU A 19 -3.79 14.67 -10.83
N VAL A 20 -3.98 13.37 -11.03
CA VAL A 20 -5.00 12.57 -10.30
C VAL A 20 -4.65 12.53 -8.81
N ILE A 21 -3.42 12.15 -8.48
CA ILE A 21 -2.93 12.04 -7.10
C ILE A 21 -3.00 13.39 -6.38
N LYS A 22 -2.57 14.47 -7.04
CA LYS A 22 -2.64 15.84 -6.50
C LYS A 22 -4.06 16.25 -6.13
N LYS A 23 -5.03 16.01 -7.02
CA LYS A 23 -6.44 16.30 -6.74
C LYS A 23 -6.98 15.48 -5.57
N ALA A 24 -6.61 14.19 -5.50
CA ALA A 24 -7.00 13.33 -4.41
C ALA A 24 -6.41 13.78 -3.07
N ILE A 25 -5.14 14.22 -3.03
CA ILE A 25 -4.49 14.76 -1.82
C ILE A 25 -5.21 16.01 -1.33
N ILE A 26 -5.48 16.98 -2.21
CA ILE A 26 -6.18 18.23 -1.85
C ILE A 26 -7.58 17.91 -1.28
N ARG A 27 -8.33 17.02 -1.93
CA ARG A 27 -9.63 16.59 -1.45
C ARG A 27 -9.53 15.90 -0.09
N ALA A 28 -8.61 14.95 0.05
CA ALA A 28 -8.42 14.18 1.28
C ALA A 28 -8.06 15.08 2.47
N SER A 29 -7.17 16.06 2.27
CA SER A 29 -6.83 17.03 3.29
C SER A 29 -8.04 17.88 3.70
N ALA A 30 -8.84 18.37 2.73
CA ALA A 30 -10.08 19.09 3.01
C ALA A 30 -11.11 18.26 3.79
N ASP A 31 -11.14 16.93 3.57
CA ASP A 31 -11.98 15.97 4.30
C ASP A 31 -11.36 15.55 5.66
N GLY A 32 -10.21 16.12 6.06
CA GLY A 32 -9.53 15.88 7.33
C GLY A 32 -8.79 14.54 7.42
N ILE A 33 -8.51 13.90 6.28
CA ILE A 33 -7.71 12.65 6.21
C ILE A 33 -6.27 12.97 6.62
N LYS A 34 -5.68 12.12 7.48
CA LYS A 34 -4.30 12.27 7.97
C LYS A 34 -3.32 11.35 7.23
N LEU A 35 -3.78 10.22 6.73
CA LEU A 35 -2.99 9.29 5.92
C LEU A 35 -3.77 8.87 4.69
N LEU A 36 -3.24 9.17 3.50
CA LEU A 36 -3.81 8.77 2.20
C LEU A 36 -2.88 7.81 1.47
N VAL A 37 -3.45 6.74 0.91
CA VAL A 37 -2.71 5.66 0.26
C VAL A 37 -3.15 5.52 -1.19
N PHE A 38 -2.17 5.23 -2.08
CA PHE A 38 -2.38 5.02 -3.51
C PHE A 38 -1.83 3.66 -3.97
N PRO A 39 -2.29 3.14 -5.12
CA PRO A 39 -1.88 1.84 -5.64
C PRO A 39 -0.38 1.65 -5.87
N GLU A 40 0.05 0.40 -6.04
CA GLU A 40 1.37 0.02 -6.55
C GLU A 40 1.64 0.67 -7.91
N CYS A 41 2.86 1.19 -8.12
CA CYS A 41 3.28 1.91 -9.32
C CYS A 41 2.35 3.06 -9.75
N ALA A 42 1.59 3.65 -8.82
CA ALA A 42 0.60 4.69 -9.10
C ALA A 42 1.17 5.93 -9.79
N LEU A 43 2.43 6.30 -9.54
CA LEU A 43 3.07 7.44 -10.21
C LEU A 43 3.60 7.11 -11.60
N THR A 44 4.11 5.91 -11.81
CA THR A 44 4.94 5.57 -12.97
C THR A 44 4.23 4.72 -14.01
N GLY A 45 3.17 4.00 -13.62
CA GLY A 45 2.69 2.85 -14.36
C GLY A 45 3.51 1.59 -14.05
N TYR A 46 2.93 0.42 -14.32
CA TYR A 46 3.49 -0.89 -14.00
C TYR A 46 4.03 -1.58 -15.29
N PRO A 47 5.28 -2.08 -15.30
CA PRO A 47 5.82 -2.84 -16.42
C PRO A 47 5.36 -4.32 -16.38
N PRO A 48 5.03 -4.95 -17.54
CA PRO A 48 4.96 -4.37 -18.86
C PRO A 48 3.55 -3.88 -19.25
N ARG A 49 2.64 -3.70 -18.30
CA ARG A 49 1.23 -3.39 -18.60
C ARG A 49 1.01 -1.95 -19.07
N ASP A 50 1.60 -0.99 -18.37
CA ASP A 50 1.45 0.43 -18.72
C ASP A 50 2.67 0.96 -19.46
N ILE A 51 3.86 0.50 -19.08
CA ILE A 51 5.15 0.90 -19.65
C ILE A 51 5.93 -0.35 -20.07
N GLU A 52 6.80 -0.22 -21.05
CA GLU A 52 7.56 -1.36 -21.60
C GLU A 52 8.48 -2.01 -20.56
N SER A 53 9.17 -1.21 -19.76
CA SER A 53 10.07 -1.66 -18.70
C SER A 53 10.34 -0.55 -17.69
N SER A 54 10.91 -0.89 -16.54
CA SER A 54 11.34 0.10 -15.53
C SER A 54 12.40 1.09 -16.06
N SER A 55 13.19 0.69 -17.05
CA SER A 55 14.26 1.53 -17.63
C SER A 55 13.77 2.70 -18.48
N VAL A 56 12.51 2.66 -18.98
CA VAL A 56 11.94 3.76 -19.79
C VAL A 56 11.38 4.90 -18.95
N VAL A 57 11.34 4.75 -17.63
CA VAL A 57 10.85 5.80 -16.72
C VAL A 57 11.74 7.04 -16.79
N ASP A 58 11.14 8.21 -16.96
CA ASP A 58 11.83 9.50 -16.87
C ASP A 58 12.06 9.85 -15.39
N PHE A 59 13.19 9.40 -14.85
CA PHE A 59 13.53 9.63 -13.43
C PHE A 59 13.82 11.09 -13.12
N GLN A 60 14.30 11.90 -14.08
CA GLN A 60 14.49 13.33 -13.84
C GLN A 60 13.15 14.06 -13.64
N LYS A 61 12.15 13.64 -14.39
CA LYS A 61 10.78 14.12 -14.23
C LYS A 61 10.16 13.60 -12.94
N LEU A 62 10.37 12.31 -12.62
CA LEU A 62 9.84 11.70 -11.41
C LEU A 62 10.39 12.35 -10.13
N ASP A 63 11.67 12.69 -10.11
CA ASP A 63 12.30 13.42 -8.99
C ASP A 63 11.63 14.79 -8.76
N LYS A 64 11.35 15.53 -9.85
CA LYS A 64 10.60 16.79 -9.75
C LYS A 64 9.17 16.60 -9.23
N VAL A 65 8.52 15.50 -9.62
CA VAL A 65 7.19 15.15 -9.13
C VAL A 65 7.23 14.83 -7.63
N TYR A 66 8.27 14.13 -7.16
CA TYR A 66 8.44 13.89 -5.72
C TYR A 66 8.59 15.20 -4.93
N ASP A 67 9.35 16.16 -5.44
CA ASP A 67 9.51 17.47 -4.80
C ASP A 67 8.18 18.24 -4.78
N GLN A 68 7.46 18.27 -5.89
CA GLN A 68 6.14 18.91 -5.96
C GLN A 68 5.10 18.25 -5.03
N LEU A 69 5.14 16.91 -4.88
CA LEU A 69 4.29 16.19 -3.93
C LEU A 69 4.70 16.51 -2.49
N GLN A 70 5.99 16.62 -2.19
CA GLN A 70 6.45 16.98 -0.85
C GLN A 70 5.98 18.39 -0.47
N ASP A 71 6.07 19.36 -1.37
CA ASP A 71 5.57 20.72 -1.16
C ASP A 71 4.06 20.71 -0.89
N LEU A 72 3.30 19.99 -1.72
CA LEU A 72 1.85 19.85 -1.55
C LEU A 72 1.48 19.22 -0.21
N ILE A 73 2.23 18.20 0.24
CA ILE A 73 2.03 17.50 1.49
C ILE A 73 2.36 18.39 2.69
N ASN A 74 3.41 19.20 2.59
CA ASN A 74 3.77 20.19 3.60
C ASN A 74 2.66 21.24 3.78
N GLU A 75 2.11 21.75 2.65
CA GLU A 75 1.03 22.73 2.66
C GLU A 75 -0.29 22.18 3.22
N ASN A 76 -0.56 20.92 3.00
CA ASN A 76 -1.83 20.28 3.36
C ASN A 76 -1.77 19.48 4.68
N GLU A 77 -0.61 19.37 5.32
CA GLU A 77 -0.38 18.65 6.59
C GLU A 77 -0.96 17.22 6.59
N ILE A 78 -0.76 16.48 5.48
CA ILE A 78 -1.24 15.12 5.27
C ILE A 78 -0.07 14.17 5.00
N HIS A 79 -0.11 12.94 5.53
CA HIS A 79 0.83 11.88 5.19
C HIS A 79 0.35 11.11 3.96
N VAL A 80 1.26 10.71 3.09
CA VAL A 80 0.89 10.01 1.87
C VAL A 80 1.83 8.84 1.59
N ILE A 81 1.25 7.70 1.16
CA ILE A 81 1.99 6.53 0.69
C ILE A 81 1.58 6.26 -0.76
N ILE A 82 2.54 6.27 -1.68
CA ILE A 82 2.29 6.14 -3.12
C ILE A 82 3.19 5.07 -3.72
N GLY A 83 2.60 4.14 -4.47
CA GLY A 83 3.37 3.20 -5.29
C GLY A 83 4.11 3.89 -6.43
N THR A 84 5.36 3.52 -6.65
CA THR A 84 6.25 4.11 -7.65
C THR A 84 7.37 3.16 -8.05
N ILE A 85 8.11 3.50 -9.09
CA ILE A 85 9.40 2.86 -9.41
C ILE A 85 10.52 3.78 -8.89
N PHE A 86 11.41 3.22 -8.07
CA PHE A 86 12.58 3.93 -7.58
C PHE A 86 13.83 3.45 -8.29
N ARG A 87 14.78 4.35 -8.55
CA ARG A 87 16.08 4.03 -9.12
C ARG A 87 17.20 4.44 -8.16
N LYS A 88 18.07 3.49 -7.88
CA LYS A 88 19.33 3.74 -7.15
C LYS A 88 20.47 3.18 -7.98
N ASP A 89 21.43 4.01 -8.32
CA ASP A 89 22.52 3.68 -9.24
C ASP A 89 21.96 3.18 -10.60
N ASN A 90 22.18 1.93 -10.95
CA ASN A 90 21.63 1.30 -12.16
C ASN A 90 20.56 0.24 -11.85
N GLU A 91 20.06 0.21 -10.63
CA GLU A 91 19.07 -0.74 -10.15
C GLU A 91 17.70 -0.09 -10.02
N TYR A 92 16.65 -0.83 -10.34
CA TYR A 92 15.26 -0.38 -10.26
C TYR A 92 14.53 -1.18 -9.19
N TYR A 93 13.64 -0.53 -8.47
CA TYR A 93 12.86 -1.12 -7.38
C TYR A 93 11.38 -0.79 -7.56
N ASN A 94 10.52 -1.79 -7.41
CA ASN A 94 9.10 -1.57 -7.19
C ASN A 94 8.92 -1.09 -5.75
N SER A 95 8.43 0.12 -5.56
CA SER A 95 8.55 0.81 -4.28
C SER A 95 7.26 1.50 -3.85
N ALA A 96 7.12 1.65 -2.56
CA ALA A 96 6.24 2.65 -1.96
C ALA A 96 7.11 3.82 -1.47
N ILE A 97 6.78 5.05 -1.90
CA ILE A 97 7.33 6.27 -1.32
C ILE A 97 6.42 6.73 -0.18
N ILE A 98 7.01 7.03 0.96
CA ILE A 98 6.34 7.55 2.15
C ILE A 98 6.73 9.02 2.31
N LEU A 99 5.77 9.89 2.14
CA LEU A 99 5.91 11.33 2.25
C LEU A 99 5.19 11.82 3.50
N LYS A 100 5.92 12.52 4.35
CA LYS A 100 5.43 13.07 5.62
C LYS A 100 5.68 14.58 5.65
N PRO A 101 4.80 15.38 6.25
CA PRO A 101 4.99 16.83 6.34
C PRO A 101 6.34 17.19 6.98
N ASN A 102 7.13 18.03 6.29
CA ASN A 102 8.41 18.55 6.75
C ASN A 102 9.45 17.49 7.15
N GLN A 103 9.40 16.31 6.52
CA GLN A 103 10.35 15.21 6.74
C GLN A 103 10.94 14.72 5.43
N ASP A 104 12.09 14.05 5.51
CA ASP A 104 12.72 13.43 4.35
C ASP A 104 11.86 12.27 3.81
N LYS A 105 11.90 12.11 2.49
CA LYS A 105 11.25 11.02 1.78
C LYS A 105 11.81 9.67 2.25
N GLN A 106 10.93 8.72 2.53
CA GLN A 106 11.30 7.36 2.89
C GLN A 106 10.76 6.39 1.83
N PHE A 107 11.38 5.23 1.71
CA PHE A 107 10.99 4.21 0.74
C PHE A 107 10.90 2.84 1.38
N TYR A 108 9.97 2.05 0.88
CA TYR A 108 9.93 0.61 1.03
C TYR A 108 10.05 -0.02 -0.35
N HIS A 109 10.94 -0.98 -0.53
CA HIS A 109 11.13 -1.71 -1.78
C HIS A 109 10.57 -3.13 -1.66
N LYS A 110 9.81 -3.56 -2.67
CA LYS A 110 9.17 -4.88 -2.71
C LYS A 110 10.20 -5.99 -2.58
N LYS A 111 9.95 -6.95 -1.69
CA LYS A 111 10.85 -8.08 -1.42
C LYS A 111 10.47 -9.33 -2.21
N ALA A 112 9.18 -9.60 -2.41
CA ALA A 112 8.71 -10.77 -3.15
C ALA A 112 8.52 -10.44 -4.63
N LEU A 113 9.48 -10.83 -5.45
CA LEU A 113 9.46 -10.61 -6.90
C LEU A 113 9.17 -11.92 -7.65
N TRP A 114 8.25 -11.88 -8.62
CA TRP A 114 7.93 -13.01 -9.50
C TRP A 114 7.54 -12.54 -10.90
N GLY A 115 7.79 -13.38 -11.91
CA GLY A 115 7.44 -13.08 -13.30
C GLY A 115 8.03 -11.74 -13.74
N TRP A 116 7.21 -10.85 -14.24
CA TRP A 116 7.63 -9.53 -14.75
C TRP A 116 8.37 -8.66 -13.73
N ASP A 117 8.09 -8.84 -12.43
CA ASP A 117 8.85 -8.13 -11.39
C ASP A 117 10.34 -8.50 -11.43
N ARG A 118 10.69 -9.78 -11.66
CA ARG A 118 12.10 -10.23 -11.73
C ARG A 118 12.85 -9.67 -12.93
N ASP A 119 12.12 -9.39 -14.01
CA ASP A 119 12.71 -8.83 -15.23
C ASP A 119 12.96 -7.32 -15.10
N ASN A 120 12.28 -6.66 -14.13
CA ASN A 120 12.25 -5.21 -14.01
C ASN A 120 12.86 -4.66 -12.73
N PHE A 121 12.91 -5.44 -11.63
CA PHE A 121 13.22 -4.92 -10.30
C PHE A 121 14.22 -5.77 -9.51
N CYS A 122 14.95 -5.09 -8.63
CA CYS A 122 15.78 -5.70 -7.60
C CYS A 122 14.97 -5.91 -6.31
N VAL A 123 15.40 -6.89 -5.51
CA VAL A 123 14.77 -7.23 -4.22
C VAL A 123 15.07 -6.16 -3.17
N GLY A 124 14.05 -5.70 -2.47
CA GLY A 124 14.17 -4.77 -1.34
C GLY A 124 14.74 -5.42 -0.07
N SER A 125 15.21 -4.60 0.85
CA SER A 125 15.79 -5.03 2.14
C SER A 125 15.17 -4.36 3.36
N GLU A 126 14.39 -3.29 3.18
CA GLU A 126 13.82 -2.47 4.25
C GLU A 126 12.76 -3.24 5.04
N SER A 127 12.58 -2.91 6.32
CA SER A 127 11.54 -3.50 7.17
C SER A 127 10.12 -3.18 6.68
N GLY A 128 9.94 -2.01 6.07
CA GLY A 128 8.63 -1.51 5.65
C GLY A 128 7.78 -1.03 6.81
N ILE A 129 8.42 -0.56 7.89
CA ILE A 129 7.74 -0.04 9.09
C ILE A 129 8.07 1.44 9.23
N PHE A 130 7.00 2.24 9.37
CA PHE A 130 7.09 3.69 9.45
C PHE A 130 6.23 4.21 10.60
N GLU A 131 6.69 5.26 11.25
CA GLU A 131 5.90 5.95 12.27
C GLU A 131 5.17 7.13 11.63
N ILE A 132 3.84 7.17 11.78
CA ILE A 132 2.95 8.21 11.26
C ILE A 132 1.98 8.59 12.37
N ASP A 133 2.04 9.84 12.87
CA ASP A 133 1.19 10.38 13.95
C ASP A 133 1.10 9.45 15.17
N GLY A 134 2.23 8.88 15.59
CA GLY A 134 2.30 7.97 16.74
C GLY A 134 1.78 6.55 16.47
N CYS A 135 1.39 6.24 15.21
CA CYS A 135 1.02 4.90 14.79
C CYS A 135 2.16 4.23 14.02
N LYS A 136 2.46 2.98 14.34
CA LYS A 136 3.34 2.14 13.53
C LYS A 136 2.57 1.59 12.33
N VAL A 137 2.99 1.98 11.13
CA VAL A 137 2.38 1.59 9.86
C VAL A 137 3.30 0.60 9.16
N GLY A 138 2.80 -0.60 8.89
CA GLY A 138 3.49 -1.61 8.08
C GLY A 138 3.10 -1.49 6.60
N VAL A 139 4.06 -1.54 5.68
CA VAL A 139 3.81 -1.44 4.23
C VAL A 139 4.27 -2.72 3.53
N ARG A 140 3.41 -3.26 2.68
CA ARG A 140 3.71 -4.39 1.78
C ARG A 140 3.16 -4.10 0.38
N ILE A 141 3.70 -4.79 -0.62
CA ILE A 141 3.34 -4.57 -2.03
C ILE A 141 2.86 -5.88 -2.66
N CYS A 142 1.61 -5.90 -3.07
CA CYS A 142 0.94 -6.85 -3.96
C CYS A 142 1.25 -8.33 -3.65
N PHE A 143 2.13 -8.97 -4.42
CA PHE A 143 2.46 -10.40 -4.34
C PHE A 143 2.92 -10.84 -2.95
N GLU A 144 3.44 -9.94 -2.14
CA GLU A 144 3.85 -10.20 -0.75
C GLU A 144 2.69 -10.69 0.13
N VAL A 145 1.43 -10.38 -0.23
CA VAL A 145 0.24 -10.85 0.51
C VAL A 145 0.14 -12.37 0.57
N ARG A 146 0.76 -13.07 -0.38
CA ARG A 146 0.72 -14.55 -0.46
C ARG A 146 1.63 -15.24 0.56
N PHE A 147 2.56 -14.50 1.17
CA PHE A 147 3.59 -15.05 2.08
C PHE A 147 3.38 -14.53 3.50
N PRO A 148 2.95 -15.40 4.45
CA PRO A 148 2.70 -14.99 5.84
C PRO A 148 3.95 -14.44 6.54
N GLU A 149 5.15 -14.85 6.12
CA GLU A 149 6.41 -14.44 6.71
C GLU A 149 6.60 -12.91 6.69
N PHE A 150 6.26 -12.24 5.58
CA PHE A 150 6.36 -10.79 5.48
C PHE A 150 5.43 -10.04 6.43
N PHE A 151 4.29 -10.63 6.76
CA PHE A 151 3.33 -10.04 7.70
C PHE A 151 3.68 -10.40 9.13
N ARG A 152 4.28 -11.56 9.36
CA ARG A 152 4.80 -11.93 10.68
C ARG A 152 5.95 -11.01 11.11
N GLU A 153 6.80 -10.52 10.20
CA GLU A 153 7.76 -9.46 10.47
C GLU A 153 7.06 -8.21 11.05
N LEU A 154 5.96 -7.75 10.43
CA LEU A 154 5.19 -6.60 10.90
C LEU A 154 4.54 -6.85 12.28
N TYR A 155 4.04 -8.06 12.50
CA TYR A 155 3.48 -8.47 13.79
C TYR A 155 4.52 -8.39 14.92
N MET A 156 5.75 -8.86 14.67
CA MET A 156 6.83 -8.83 15.66
C MET A 156 7.18 -7.39 16.08
N ASP A 157 7.05 -6.43 15.18
CA ASP A 157 7.23 -5.00 15.45
C ASP A 157 5.99 -4.29 16.00
N ARG A 158 4.85 -5.03 16.16
CA ARG A 158 3.59 -4.50 16.70
C ARG A 158 3.05 -3.32 15.88
N THR A 159 2.94 -3.49 14.58
CA THR A 159 2.29 -2.48 13.74
C THR A 159 0.82 -2.30 14.11
N ASN A 160 0.36 -1.05 14.12
CA ASN A 160 -1.04 -0.71 14.42
C ASN A 160 -1.96 -0.93 13.21
N ILE A 161 -1.42 -0.71 12.01
CA ILE A 161 -2.09 -0.93 10.74
C ILE A 161 -1.10 -1.44 9.70
N ASN A 162 -1.51 -2.41 8.91
CA ASN A 162 -0.79 -2.85 7.72
C ASN A 162 -1.44 -2.28 6.47
N ILE A 163 -0.63 -1.83 5.53
CA ILE A 163 -1.04 -1.26 4.24
C ILE A 163 -0.48 -2.14 3.13
N ILE A 164 -1.34 -2.51 2.17
CA ILE A 164 -0.93 -3.29 1.01
C ILE A 164 -1.31 -2.53 -0.26
N LEU A 165 -0.29 -2.16 -1.04
CA LEU A 165 -0.47 -1.53 -2.34
C LEU A 165 -0.54 -2.60 -3.41
N PHE A 166 -1.59 -2.61 -4.21
CA PHE A 166 -1.79 -3.55 -5.30
C PHE A 166 -1.72 -2.86 -6.67
N TYR A 167 -1.22 -3.59 -7.63
CA TYR A 167 -1.49 -3.50 -9.05
C TYR A 167 -1.88 -4.91 -9.50
N ASP A 168 -3.04 -5.39 -9.05
CA ASP A 168 -3.53 -6.73 -9.35
C ASP A 168 -4.80 -6.63 -10.22
N VAL A 169 -4.61 -6.82 -11.53
CA VAL A 169 -5.66 -6.66 -12.53
C VAL A 169 -5.64 -7.81 -13.54
N ALA A 170 -6.78 -8.10 -14.13
CA ALA A 170 -6.97 -9.08 -15.19
C ALA A 170 -7.54 -8.44 -16.46
N ASP A 171 -7.34 -9.07 -17.62
CA ASP A 171 -7.88 -8.59 -18.90
C ASP A 171 -9.35 -8.98 -19.09
N ILE A 172 -9.83 -9.89 -18.27
CA ILE A 172 -11.22 -10.30 -18.16
C ILE A 172 -11.69 -10.15 -16.71
N ASP A 173 -12.97 -10.05 -16.49
CA ASP A 173 -13.52 -10.00 -15.14
C ASP A 173 -13.37 -11.34 -14.42
N ASP A 174 -12.51 -11.39 -13.40
CA ASP A 174 -12.13 -12.60 -12.66
C ASP A 174 -12.52 -12.44 -11.17
N GLU A 175 -13.77 -12.79 -10.88
CA GLU A 175 -14.32 -12.73 -9.53
C GLU A 175 -13.69 -13.80 -8.61
N GLU A 176 -13.34 -14.96 -9.13
CA GLU A 176 -12.70 -16.03 -8.33
C GLU A 176 -11.31 -15.59 -7.83
N ARG A 177 -10.53 -14.93 -8.69
CA ARG A 177 -9.26 -14.36 -8.30
C ARG A 177 -9.44 -13.23 -7.28
N TYR A 178 -10.44 -12.36 -7.50
CA TYR A 178 -10.76 -11.28 -6.54
C TYR A 178 -11.07 -11.86 -5.16
N ASP A 179 -11.91 -12.88 -5.06
CA ASP A 179 -12.26 -13.54 -3.82
C ASP A 179 -11.04 -14.24 -3.18
N LEU A 180 -10.18 -14.86 -3.99
CA LEU A 180 -8.95 -15.50 -3.51
C LEU A 180 -7.99 -14.48 -2.89
N ILE A 181 -7.74 -13.36 -3.55
CA ILE A 181 -6.87 -12.29 -3.00
C ILE A 181 -7.48 -11.69 -1.74
N LYS A 182 -8.79 -11.44 -1.74
CA LYS A 182 -9.54 -10.99 -0.57
C LYS A 182 -9.39 -11.94 0.62
N ALA A 183 -9.43 -13.26 0.38
CA ALA A 183 -9.22 -14.27 1.42
C ALA A 183 -7.79 -14.21 2.00
N HIS A 184 -6.76 -14.00 1.16
CA HIS A 184 -5.39 -13.79 1.64
C HIS A 184 -5.31 -12.56 2.55
N ILE A 185 -5.85 -11.41 2.12
CA ILE A 185 -5.82 -10.15 2.89
C ILE A 185 -6.47 -10.34 4.26
N ARG A 186 -7.66 -10.93 4.29
CA ARG A 186 -8.39 -11.22 5.54
C ARG A 186 -7.59 -12.12 6.47
N THR A 187 -6.92 -13.12 5.91
CA THR A 187 -6.05 -14.02 6.69
C THR A 187 -4.87 -13.26 7.28
N ARG A 188 -4.22 -12.34 6.52
CA ARG A 188 -3.14 -11.50 7.04
C ARG A 188 -3.60 -10.60 8.19
N ALA A 189 -4.81 -10.05 8.12
CA ALA A 189 -5.39 -9.26 9.21
C ALA A 189 -5.60 -10.12 10.47
N VAL A 190 -6.24 -11.28 10.34
CA VAL A 190 -6.58 -12.18 11.47
C VAL A 190 -5.35 -12.74 12.15
N GLU A 191 -4.42 -13.31 11.41
CA GLU A 191 -3.25 -14.01 11.98
C GLU A 191 -2.22 -13.06 12.61
N ASN A 192 -2.23 -11.78 12.19
CA ASN A 192 -1.35 -10.76 12.74
C ASN A 192 -2.09 -9.75 13.64
N ILE A 193 -3.39 -9.95 13.85
CA ILE A 193 -4.24 -9.18 14.77
C ILE A 193 -4.07 -7.67 14.53
N THR A 194 -4.14 -7.27 13.27
CA THR A 194 -3.82 -5.91 12.83
C THR A 194 -4.82 -5.43 11.79
N HIS A 195 -5.29 -4.18 11.90
CA HIS A 195 -6.05 -3.57 10.82
C HIS A 195 -5.27 -3.64 9.51
N THR A 196 -5.95 -3.95 8.43
CA THR A 196 -5.29 -4.07 7.13
C THR A 196 -6.03 -3.25 6.08
N LEU A 197 -5.38 -2.17 5.61
CA LEU A 197 -5.86 -1.31 4.52
C LEU A 197 -5.22 -1.76 3.21
N THR A 198 -6.05 -1.89 2.18
CA THR A 198 -5.59 -2.24 0.83
C THR A 198 -6.04 -1.19 -0.17
N VAL A 199 -5.28 -1.02 -1.24
CA VAL A 199 -5.61 -0.17 -2.37
C VAL A 199 -5.11 -0.79 -3.67
N ASP A 200 -5.97 -0.81 -4.70
CA ASP A 200 -5.65 -1.36 -6.02
C ASP A 200 -5.99 -0.36 -7.14
N THR A 201 -5.36 -0.52 -8.30
CA THR A 201 -5.76 0.17 -9.53
C THR A 201 -7.05 -0.46 -10.10
N ILE A 202 -7.82 0.31 -10.87
CA ILE A 202 -9.17 -0.13 -11.33
C ILE A 202 -9.23 -0.62 -12.78
N SER A 203 -8.13 -0.64 -13.51
CA SER A 203 -8.14 -0.93 -14.96
C SER A 203 -7.14 -2.03 -15.31
N PRO A 204 -7.52 -2.99 -16.20
CA PRO A 204 -8.84 -3.14 -16.82
C PRO A 204 -9.92 -3.71 -15.89
N TYR A 205 -9.63 -4.75 -15.09
CA TYR A 205 -10.52 -5.31 -14.06
C TYR A 205 -9.72 -5.59 -12.79
N GLN A 206 -10.14 -5.00 -11.66
CA GLN A 206 -9.53 -5.25 -10.36
C GLN A 206 -9.66 -6.71 -9.94
N THR A 207 -8.56 -7.26 -9.42
CA THR A 207 -8.54 -8.58 -8.80
C THR A 207 -8.06 -8.55 -7.35
N ALA A 208 -7.87 -7.34 -6.78
CA ALA A 208 -7.70 -7.14 -5.35
C ALA A 208 -8.61 -6.00 -4.86
N PRO A 209 -9.21 -6.09 -3.66
CA PRO A 209 -10.10 -5.05 -3.14
C PRO A 209 -9.34 -3.81 -2.67
N THR A 210 -9.95 -2.62 -2.85
CA THR A 210 -9.63 -1.45 -2.05
C THR A 210 -10.57 -1.46 -0.84
N ALA A 211 -10.02 -1.81 0.32
CA ALA A 211 -10.82 -2.09 1.51
C ALA A 211 -10.01 -1.91 2.80
N LEU A 212 -10.71 -1.73 3.92
CA LEU A 212 -10.16 -1.83 5.26
C LEU A 212 -10.78 -3.02 5.98
N TYR A 213 -9.93 -3.84 6.58
CA TYR A 213 -10.31 -4.99 7.40
C TYR A 213 -9.90 -4.75 8.86
N ASP A 214 -10.74 -5.21 9.78
CA ASP A 214 -10.43 -5.20 11.21
C ASP A 214 -9.42 -6.29 11.61
N LYS A 215 -9.02 -6.28 12.87
CA LYS A 215 -8.09 -7.25 13.47
C LYS A 215 -8.61 -8.70 13.50
N SER A 216 -9.87 -8.92 13.16
CA SER A 216 -10.54 -10.22 13.04
C SER A 216 -10.83 -10.61 11.58
N GLY A 217 -10.38 -9.79 10.61
CA GLY A 217 -10.50 -10.04 9.18
C GLY A 217 -11.89 -9.75 8.60
N TYR A 218 -12.74 -9.02 9.34
CA TYR A 218 -14.02 -8.56 8.80
C TYR A 218 -13.83 -7.24 8.04
N PRO A 219 -14.50 -7.06 6.90
CA PRO A 219 -14.45 -5.80 6.17
C PRO A 219 -15.19 -4.71 6.96
N LEU A 220 -14.50 -3.61 7.25
CA LEU A 220 -15.08 -2.40 7.82
C LEU A 220 -15.67 -1.52 6.73
N ILE A 221 -14.96 -1.41 5.61
CA ILE A 221 -15.38 -0.68 4.42
C ILE A 221 -14.67 -1.25 3.19
N GLU A 222 -15.36 -1.31 2.06
CA GLU A 222 -14.83 -1.76 0.77
C GLU A 222 -15.42 -0.88 -0.34
N LEU A 223 -14.58 -0.40 -1.24
CA LEU A 223 -15.03 0.36 -2.40
C LEU A 223 -15.62 -0.57 -3.47
N LYS A 224 -16.47 0.03 -4.31
CA LYS A 224 -17.00 -0.67 -5.46
C LYS A 224 -15.87 -0.97 -6.45
N ARG A 225 -15.83 -2.19 -6.90
CA ARG A 225 -14.84 -2.72 -7.84
C ARG A 225 -14.93 -1.98 -9.19
N ASN A 226 -13.78 -1.72 -9.80
CA ASN A 226 -13.63 -1.10 -11.13
C ASN A 226 -14.19 0.33 -11.25
N GLU A 227 -14.44 1.02 -10.15
CA GLU A 227 -14.87 2.43 -10.14
C GLU A 227 -13.87 3.30 -9.39
N GLU A 228 -13.53 4.46 -9.94
CA GLU A 228 -12.68 5.43 -9.26
C GLU A 228 -13.34 5.90 -7.95
N GLY A 229 -12.57 5.95 -6.86
CA GLY A 229 -13.14 6.30 -5.57
C GLY A 229 -12.13 6.55 -4.45
N LEU A 230 -12.60 7.28 -3.44
CA LEU A 230 -11.89 7.54 -2.20
C LEU A 230 -12.58 6.78 -1.05
N LEU A 231 -11.89 5.82 -0.47
CA LEU A 231 -12.25 5.20 0.79
C LEU A 231 -11.83 6.15 1.93
N VAL A 232 -12.72 6.35 2.91
CA VAL A 232 -12.43 7.15 4.11
C VAL A 232 -12.92 6.38 5.33
N TYR A 233 -12.09 6.31 6.37
CA TYR A 233 -12.44 5.66 7.63
C TYR A 233 -11.75 6.34 8.83
N ASP A 234 -12.50 6.51 9.92
CA ASP A 234 -11.97 6.99 11.19
C ASP A 234 -11.47 5.79 12.01
N LEU A 235 -10.16 5.56 12.01
CA LEU A 235 -9.52 4.48 12.75
C LEU A 235 -9.17 4.96 14.16
N ASP A 236 -9.95 4.57 15.15
CA ASP A 236 -9.84 4.95 16.55
C ASP A 236 -9.73 3.75 17.51
N ASP A 237 -10.04 2.54 17.04
CA ASP A 237 -9.98 1.31 17.82
C ASP A 237 -8.65 0.57 17.65
N PHE A 238 -7.69 0.90 18.52
CA PHE A 238 -6.42 0.17 18.65
C PHE A 238 -6.39 -0.77 19.87
N GLU A 239 -7.40 -0.76 20.72
CA GLU A 239 -7.50 -1.68 21.85
C GLU A 239 -7.82 -3.08 21.38
N LEU A 240 -7.30 -4.08 22.08
CA LEU A 240 -7.56 -5.48 21.80
C LEU A 240 -8.76 -5.96 22.61
N ASP A 241 -9.70 -6.62 21.97
CA ASP A 241 -10.79 -7.34 22.65
C ASP A 241 -10.28 -8.61 23.36
N PHE A 242 -11.18 -9.35 24.00
CA PHE A 242 -10.83 -10.60 24.71
C PHE A 242 -10.27 -11.67 23.78
N GLY A 243 -10.86 -11.86 22.60
CA GLY A 243 -10.42 -12.86 21.62
C GLY A 243 -9.10 -12.49 20.97
N GLU A 244 -8.90 -11.20 20.69
CA GLU A 244 -7.67 -10.64 20.15
C GLU A 244 -6.51 -10.77 21.14
N LYS A 245 -6.72 -10.48 22.42
CA LYS A 245 -5.72 -10.69 23.48
C LYS A 245 -5.28 -12.16 23.56
N GLY A 246 -6.23 -13.09 23.50
CA GLY A 246 -5.90 -14.54 23.48
C GLY A 246 -5.10 -14.93 22.23
N ARG A 247 -5.42 -14.39 21.05
CA ARG A 247 -4.63 -14.65 19.84
C ARG A 247 -3.21 -14.08 19.93
N VAL A 248 -3.03 -12.90 20.53
CA VAL A 248 -1.70 -12.31 20.77
C VAL A 248 -0.89 -13.22 21.69
N GLU A 249 -1.45 -13.62 22.84
CA GLU A 249 -0.76 -14.51 23.81
C GLU A 249 -0.28 -15.81 23.17
N VAL A 250 -1.14 -16.48 22.39
CA VAL A 250 -0.78 -17.71 21.70
C VAL A 250 0.24 -17.45 20.59
N SER A 251 0.08 -16.37 19.81
CA SER A 251 1.01 -16.03 18.73
C SER A 251 2.42 -15.76 19.27
N ASP A 252 2.53 -15.02 20.38
CA ASP A 252 3.80 -14.73 21.03
C ASP A 252 4.49 -16.00 21.53
N TRP A 253 3.73 -16.86 22.24
CA TRP A 253 4.25 -18.14 22.71
C TRP A 253 4.72 -19.07 21.57
N VAL A 254 4.00 -19.11 20.44
CA VAL A 254 4.43 -19.91 19.28
C VAL A 254 5.68 -19.31 18.65
N THR A 255 5.77 -17.99 18.54
CA THR A 255 6.92 -17.30 17.91
C THR A 255 8.19 -17.45 18.75
N GLU A 256 8.11 -17.35 20.08
CA GLU A 256 9.25 -17.59 20.99
C GLU A 256 9.81 -19.01 20.92
N LYS A 257 9.02 -19.98 20.49
CA LYS A 257 9.46 -21.39 20.36
C LYS A 257 10.09 -21.73 19.01
N VAL A 258 9.88 -20.91 18.01
CA VAL A 258 10.35 -21.14 16.63
C VAL A 258 11.65 -20.37 16.36
N VAL A 259 11.99 -19.41 17.20
CA VAL A 259 13.28 -18.70 17.21
C VAL A 259 14.24 -19.40 18.16
#